data_e13c48b5eb0df23bfa56e6915d154c15
#
_entry.id   e13c48b5eb0df23bfa56e6915d154c15
#
_cell.length_a   1.000
_cell.length_b   1.000
_cell.length_c   1.000
_cell.angle_alpha   90.00
_cell.angle_beta   90.00
_cell.angle_gamma   90.00
#
_symmetry.space_group_name_H-M   'P 1'
#
loop_
_entity.id
_entity.type
_entity.pdbx_description
1 polymer ?
#
loop_
_entity_poly.entity_id
_entity_poly.type
_entity_poly.pdbx_seq_one_letter_code
_entity_poly.pdbx_strand_id
1 'polypeptide(L)'
;ALNDHKDISEETKNRVKQTAQTLGYFPNAAARALKTNRSYNIGVLFEEEAGRGLTHEYFSGVLNGLKIQAEKLGYDITFINTCFENRKMSYYEHCRYRNFEGVVIVCANFDDPDVIELMNSEIPVVTIDYVHHNCTAVTSNNIQGMEDLVKYIYSQGHRKIAYIHGQEGSSVTRDRL
;
A
#
# COMPACT_ATOMS: atom_id res chain seq x y z
N ALA A 1 -23.45 -14.03 17.01
CA ALA A 1 -23.97 -12.74 17.48
C ALA A 1 -22.93 -11.62 17.28
N LEU A 2 -21.70 -11.73 17.80
CA LEU A 2 -20.66 -10.69 17.67
C LEU A 2 -20.22 -10.43 16.22
N ASN A 3 -20.37 -11.38 15.31
CA ASN A 3 -19.99 -11.28 13.89
C ASN A 3 -21.22 -11.13 12.96
N ASP A 4 -22.33 -10.62 13.47
CA ASP A 4 -23.57 -10.32 12.74
C ASP A 4 -24.10 -11.45 11.84
N HIS A 5 -23.97 -12.72 12.28
CA HIS A 5 -24.55 -13.86 11.57
C HIS A 5 -26.05 -13.69 11.37
N LYS A 6 -26.54 -14.03 10.16
CA LYS A 6 -27.94 -13.81 9.74
C LYS A 6 -28.96 -14.73 10.45
N ASP A 7 -28.49 -15.82 11.02
CA ASP A 7 -29.30 -16.85 11.74
C ASP A 7 -29.60 -16.51 13.19
N ILE A 8 -29.15 -15.34 13.67
CA ILE A 8 -29.35 -14.90 15.05
C ILE A 8 -30.25 -13.66 15.08
N SER A 9 -31.27 -13.66 15.95
CA SER A 9 -32.19 -12.52 16.13
C SER A 9 -31.44 -11.26 16.57
N GLU A 10 -31.92 -10.08 16.15
CA GLU A 10 -31.32 -8.78 16.52
C GLU A 10 -31.34 -8.57 18.05
N GLU A 11 -32.38 -9.03 18.74
CA GLU A 11 -32.44 -8.98 20.19
C GLU A 11 -31.29 -9.75 20.85
N THR A 12 -31.01 -10.97 20.37
CA THR A 12 -29.90 -11.79 20.87
C THR A 12 -28.55 -11.15 20.55
N LYS A 13 -28.39 -10.58 19.34
CA LYS A 13 -27.17 -9.87 18.97
C LYS A 13 -26.90 -8.68 19.90
N ASN A 14 -27.93 -7.87 20.14
CA ASN A 14 -27.81 -6.69 21.00
C ASN A 14 -27.47 -7.08 22.44
N ARG A 15 -28.13 -8.11 23.01
CA ARG A 15 -27.82 -8.62 24.34
C ARG A 15 -26.37 -9.11 24.46
N VAL A 16 -25.89 -9.88 23.47
CA VAL A 16 -24.48 -10.36 23.46
C VAL A 16 -23.50 -9.21 23.31
N LYS A 17 -23.76 -8.22 22.45
CA LYS A 17 -22.91 -7.04 22.29
C LYS A 17 -22.82 -6.22 23.59
N GLN A 18 -23.96 -6.00 24.27
CA GLN A 18 -23.98 -5.30 25.54
C GLN A 18 -23.21 -6.05 26.63
N THR A 19 -23.43 -7.37 26.75
CA THR A 19 -22.69 -8.20 27.70
C THR A 19 -21.19 -8.17 27.45
N ALA A 20 -20.76 -8.25 26.17
CA ALA A 20 -19.35 -8.16 25.79
C ALA A 20 -18.76 -6.81 26.22
N GLN A 21 -19.46 -5.70 25.98
CA GLN A 21 -19.04 -4.36 26.41
C GLN A 21 -18.91 -4.27 27.94
N THR A 22 -19.89 -4.77 28.66
CA THR A 22 -19.87 -4.74 30.14
C THR A 22 -18.72 -5.56 30.73
N LEU A 23 -18.36 -6.67 30.07
CA LEU A 23 -17.23 -7.52 30.47
C LEU A 23 -15.88 -7.05 29.95
N GLY A 24 -15.83 -5.95 29.17
CA GLY A 24 -14.58 -5.50 28.49
C GLY A 24 -14.04 -6.51 27.47
N TYR A 25 -14.92 -7.37 26.92
CA TYR A 25 -14.50 -8.35 25.94
C TYR A 25 -14.38 -7.74 24.55
N PHE A 26 -13.20 -7.86 23.95
CA PHE A 26 -12.93 -7.52 22.54
C PHE A 26 -12.63 -8.79 21.75
N PRO A 27 -13.28 -9.01 20.59
CA PRO A 27 -12.95 -10.13 19.71
C PRO A 27 -11.49 -10.07 19.28
N ASN A 28 -10.81 -11.21 19.37
CA ASN A 28 -9.43 -11.32 18.88
C ASN A 28 -9.43 -11.38 17.34
N ALA A 29 -8.71 -10.44 16.69
CA ALA A 29 -8.62 -10.35 15.23
C ALA A 29 -8.01 -11.60 14.61
N ALA A 30 -6.96 -12.19 15.23
CA ALA A 30 -6.34 -13.41 14.74
C ALA A 30 -7.30 -14.62 14.79
N ALA A 31 -8.08 -14.77 15.87
CA ALA A 31 -9.09 -15.81 15.98
C ALA A 31 -10.21 -15.62 14.94
N ARG A 32 -10.60 -14.37 14.66
CA ARG A 32 -11.54 -14.05 13.58
C ARG A 32 -10.97 -14.42 12.22
N ALA A 33 -9.72 -14.06 11.95
CA ALA A 33 -9.03 -14.37 10.69
C ALA A 33 -8.99 -15.87 10.42
N LEU A 34 -8.67 -16.69 11.41
CA LEU A 34 -8.69 -18.16 11.28
C LEU A 34 -10.06 -18.70 10.90
N LYS A 35 -11.16 -18.12 11.46
CA LYS A 35 -12.53 -18.57 11.16
C LYS A 35 -13.04 -18.10 9.80
N THR A 36 -12.68 -16.88 9.39
CA THR A 36 -13.24 -16.23 8.19
C THR A 36 -12.30 -16.29 6.98
N ASN A 37 -11.07 -16.71 7.17
CA ASN A 37 -9.96 -16.62 6.23
C ASN A 37 -9.73 -15.17 5.72
N ARG A 38 -10.05 -14.17 6.57
CA ARG A 38 -9.94 -12.75 6.27
C ARG A 38 -9.13 -12.05 7.37
N SER A 39 -8.00 -11.47 7.01
CA SER A 39 -7.14 -10.73 7.95
C SER A 39 -7.53 -9.26 8.09
N TYR A 40 -8.18 -8.68 7.07
CA TYR A 40 -8.43 -7.24 6.94
C TYR A 40 -7.14 -6.42 7.09
N ASN A 41 -6.06 -6.91 6.52
CA ASN A 41 -4.75 -6.28 6.59
C ASN A 41 -4.11 -6.18 5.22
N ILE A 42 -3.59 -5.00 4.89
CA ILE A 42 -2.88 -4.69 3.64
C ILE A 42 -1.41 -4.46 3.95
N GLY A 43 -0.54 -5.14 3.20
CA GLY A 43 0.89 -4.91 3.25
C GLY A 43 1.27 -3.63 2.50
N VAL A 44 2.22 -2.89 3.05
CA VAL A 44 2.81 -1.72 2.38
C VAL A 44 4.31 -1.94 2.26
N LEU A 45 4.79 -2.05 1.02
CA LEU A 45 6.22 -2.04 0.72
C LEU A 45 6.64 -0.61 0.41
N PHE A 46 7.59 -0.11 1.19
CA PHE A 46 8.15 1.21 1.04
C PHE A 46 9.64 1.19 1.37
N GLU A 47 10.45 1.24 0.33
CA GLU A 47 11.92 1.33 0.40
C GLU A 47 12.38 2.51 -0.44
N GLU A 48 12.83 3.55 0.21
CA GLU A 48 13.28 4.77 -0.44
C GLU A 48 14.80 4.92 -0.23
N GLU A 49 15.57 4.88 -1.32
CA GLU A 49 17.03 4.86 -1.31
C GLU A 49 17.68 6.20 -0.92
N ALA A 50 16.97 7.32 -1.12
CA ALA A 50 17.53 8.64 -0.84
C ALA A 50 17.59 8.98 0.66
N GLY A 51 17.12 8.10 1.53
CA GLY A 51 17.22 8.22 2.99
C GLY A 51 16.26 9.24 3.62
N ARG A 52 15.27 9.73 2.89
CA ARG A 52 14.21 10.61 3.43
C ARG A 52 13.12 9.82 4.15
N GLY A 53 12.93 8.56 3.76
CA GLY A 53 11.94 7.68 4.35
C GLY A 53 10.54 8.29 4.28
N LEU A 54 9.78 8.14 5.37
CA LEU A 54 8.40 8.64 5.46
C LEU A 54 8.26 10.17 5.44
N THR A 55 9.36 10.92 5.51
CA THR A 55 9.34 12.39 5.42
C THR A 55 9.35 12.89 3.97
N HIS A 56 9.48 12.02 2.99
CA HIS A 56 9.37 12.39 1.57
C HIS A 56 7.93 12.83 1.26
N GLU A 57 7.75 14.10 0.91
CA GLU A 57 6.44 14.75 0.81
C GLU A 57 5.45 14.01 -0.11
N TYR A 58 5.91 13.59 -1.30
CA TYR A 58 5.08 12.84 -2.24
C TYR A 58 4.60 11.51 -1.64
N PHE A 59 5.53 10.69 -1.14
CA PHE A 59 5.18 9.38 -0.61
C PHE A 59 4.36 9.47 0.69
N SER A 60 4.61 10.46 1.53
CA SER A 60 3.78 10.69 2.72
C SER A 60 2.35 11.04 2.35
N GLY A 61 2.15 11.79 1.27
CA GLY A 61 0.82 12.07 0.72
C GLY A 61 0.10 10.81 0.22
N VAL A 62 0.79 9.95 -0.52
CA VAL A 62 0.27 8.66 -1.00
C VAL A 62 -0.11 7.75 0.17
N LEU A 63 0.79 7.61 1.15
CA LEU A 63 0.56 6.78 2.35
C LEU A 63 -0.59 7.30 3.20
N ASN A 64 -0.73 8.62 3.33
CA ASN A 64 -1.86 9.21 4.03
C ASN A 64 -3.20 8.94 3.33
N GLY A 65 -3.23 9.04 2.00
CA GLY A 65 -4.42 8.68 1.20
C GLY A 65 -4.80 7.20 1.37
N LEU A 66 -3.81 6.31 1.31
CA LEU A 66 -3.99 4.88 1.53
C LEU A 66 -4.55 4.61 2.94
N LYS A 67 -3.95 5.22 3.98
CA LYS A 67 -4.40 5.08 5.38
C LYS A 67 -5.86 5.48 5.54
N ILE A 68 -6.25 6.64 5.01
CA ILE A 68 -7.63 7.14 5.13
C ILE A 68 -8.63 6.17 4.49
N GLN A 69 -8.32 5.61 3.31
CA GLN A 69 -9.22 4.69 2.64
C GLN A 69 -9.24 3.30 3.29
N ALA A 70 -8.10 2.78 3.74
CA ALA A 70 -8.04 1.52 4.46
C ALA A 70 -8.89 1.58 5.74
N GLU A 71 -8.76 2.65 6.53
CA GLU A 71 -9.54 2.88 7.75
C GLU A 71 -11.05 2.92 7.48
N LYS A 72 -11.50 3.63 6.43
CA LYS A 72 -12.92 3.67 6.03
C LYS A 72 -13.47 2.29 5.66
N LEU A 73 -12.65 1.43 5.10
CA LEU A 73 -13.01 0.09 4.67
C LEU A 73 -12.78 -0.98 5.75
N GLY A 74 -12.30 -0.59 6.93
CA GLY A 74 -12.03 -1.47 8.05
C GLY A 74 -10.79 -2.35 7.87
N TYR A 75 -9.80 -1.86 7.12
CA TYR A 75 -8.50 -2.51 6.94
C TYR A 75 -7.42 -1.84 7.77
N ASP A 76 -6.57 -2.66 8.36
CA ASP A 76 -5.29 -2.23 8.89
C ASP A 76 -4.24 -2.17 7.77
N ILE A 77 -3.18 -1.36 7.97
CA ILE A 77 -2.00 -1.36 7.11
C ILE A 77 -0.78 -1.74 7.93
N THR A 78 0.09 -2.56 7.33
CA THR A 78 1.32 -3.02 7.96
C THR A 78 2.47 -2.90 6.98
N PHE A 79 3.58 -2.27 7.39
CA PHE A 79 4.78 -2.24 6.58
C PHE A 79 5.40 -3.62 6.45
N ILE A 80 5.82 -3.96 5.24
CA ILE A 80 6.49 -5.21 4.93
C ILE A 80 7.97 -5.07 5.35
N ASN A 81 8.48 -6.08 6.05
CA ASN A 81 9.85 -6.15 6.52
C ASN A 81 10.52 -7.42 5.99
N THR A 82 11.84 -7.37 5.81
CA THR A 82 12.66 -8.52 5.39
C THR A 82 13.29 -9.28 6.57
N CYS A 83 13.13 -8.78 7.79
CA CYS A 83 13.69 -9.42 8.99
C CYS A 83 12.60 -9.59 10.05
N PHE A 84 12.39 -10.82 10.48
CA PHE A 84 11.46 -11.17 11.56
C PHE A 84 12.12 -12.18 12.50
N GLU A 85 12.15 -11.91 13.81
CA GLU A 85 12.76 -12.77 14.85
C GLU A 85 14.19 -13.26 14.48
N ASN A 86 15.03 -12.36 13.93
CA ASN A 86 16.38 -12.65 13.45
C ASN A 86 16.46 -13.63 12.25
N ARG A 87 15.34 -13.91 11.60
CA ARG A 87 15.27 -14.68 10.35
C ARG A 87 15.05 -13.72 9.18
N LYS A 88 15.87 -13.84 8.13
CA LYS A 88 15.62 -13.16 6.86
C LYS A 88 14.48 -13.85 6.14
N MET A 89 13.52 -13.05 5.64
CA MET A 89 12.38 -13.49 4.84
C MET A 89 12.33 -12.66 3.57
N SER A 90 11.82 -13.24 2.45
CA SER A 90 11.46 -12.42 1.30
C SER A 90 10.20 -11.60 1.60
N TYR A 91 9.91 -10.59 0.78
CA TYR A 91 8.68 -9.81 0.92
C TYR A 91 7.43 -10.69 0.78
N TYR A 92 7.46 -11.64 -0.15
CA TYR A 92 6.38 -12.61 -0.33
C TYR A 92 6.18 -13.50 0.91
N GLU A 93 7.26 -14.05 1.48
CA GLU A 93 7.19 -14.85 2.70
C GLU A 93 6.58 -14.06 3.87
N HIS A 94 6.97 -12.78 4.04
CA HIS A 94 6.40 -11.94 5.08
C HIS A 94 4.91 -11.67 4.86
N CYS A 95 4.50 -11.43 3.61
CA CYS A 95 3.10 -11.24 3.25
C CYS A 95 2.25 -12.49 3.58
N ARG A 96 2.76 -13.68 3.25
CA ARG A 96 2.13 -14.96 3.59
C ARG A 96 2.05 -15.18 5.09
N TYR A 97 3.14 -14.92 5.80
CA TYR A 97 3.21 -15.05 7.26
C TYR A 97 2.18 -14.17 7.96
N ARG A 98 2.00 -12.94 7.49
CA ARG A 98 1.04 -11.98 8.04
C ARG A 98 -0.38 -12.14 7.46
N ASN A 99 -0.55 -13.03 6.50
CA ASN A 99 -1.82 -13.25 5.79
C ASN A 99 -2.42 -11.95 5.22
N PHE A 100 -1.60 -11.14 4.52
CA PHE A 100 -2.10 -9.94 3.87
C PHE A 100 -3.08 -10.27 2.76
N GLU A 101 -4.19 -9.52 2.67
CA GLU A 101 -5.19 -9.67 1.61
C GLU A 101 -4.80 -8.97 0.32
N GLY A 102 -3.80 -8.12 0.36
CA GLY A 102 -3.23 -7.40 -0.76
C GLY A 102 -2.01 -6.59 -0.33
N VAL A 103 -1.29 -6.09 -1.31
CA VAL A 103 -0.06 -5.30 -1.10
C VAL A 103 -0.10 -4.04 -1.94
N VAL A 104 0.38 -2.93 -1.38
CA VAL A 104 0.70 -1.71 -2.12
C VAL A 104 2.21 -1.50 -2.09
N ILE A 105 2.84 -1.50 -3.26
CA ILE A 105 4.25 -1.12 -3.42
C ILE A 105 4.29 0.37 -3.74
N VAL A 106 4.64 1.16 -2.73
CA VAL A 106 4.66 2.63 -2.83
C VAL A 106 5.99 3.11 -3.42
N CYS A 107 7.08 2.49 -3.01
CA CYS A 107 8.42 2.73 -3.51
C CYS A 107 9.28 1.49 -3.24
N ALA A 108 10.01 1.03 -4.23
CA ALA A 108 10.96 -0.07 -4.10
C ALA A 108 11.91 -0.08 -5.30
N ASN A 109 13.00 -0.84 -5.21
CA ASN A 109 13.78 -1.22 -6.37
C ASN A 109 13.03 -2.34 -7.12
N PHE A 110 12.39 -2.01 -8.22
CA PHE A 110 11.59 -2.95 -9.01
C PHE A 110 12.41 -4.00 -9.78
N ASP A 111 13.73 -3.87 -9.80
CA ASP A 111 14.66 -4.88 -10.33
C ASP A 111 15.13 -5.88 -9.25
N ASP A 112 14.75 -5.66 -7.98
CA ASP A 112 15.04 -6.58 -6.89
C ASP A 112 14.28 -7.92 -7.09
N PRO A 113 14.97 -9.07 -7.05
CA PRO A 113 14.34 -10.38 -7.19
C PRO A 113 13.20 -10.64 -6.18
N ASP A 114 13.31 -10.17 -4.94
CA ASP A 114 12.28 -10.34 -3.92
C ASP A 114 11.03 -9.48 -4.24
N VAL A 115 11.20 -8.31 -4.85
CA VAL A 115 10.10 -7.46 -5.34
C VAL A 115 9.42 -8.12 -6.56
N ILE A 116 10.22 -8.66 -7.48
CA ILE A 116 9.73 -9.39 -8.67
C ILE A 116 8.94 -10.64 -8.25
N GLU A 117 9.43 -11.41 -7.26
CA GLU A 117 8.71 -12.55 -6.68
C GLU A 117 7.33 -12.12 -6.17
N LEU A 118 7.26 -11.06 -5.38
CA LEU A 118 6.01 -10.54 -4.83
C LEU A 118 5.03 -10.10 -5.93
N MET A 119 5.50 -9.37 -6.95
CA MET A 119 4.66 -8.91 -8.06
C MET A 119 4.11 -10.05 -8.93
N ASN A 120 4.80 -11.19 -8.98
CA ASN A 120 4.37 -12.37 -9.73
C ASN A 120 3.61 -13.39 -8.86
N SER A 121 3.38 -13.10 -7.59
CA SER A 121 2.66 -13.99 -6.67
C SER A 121 1.15 -13.95 -6.89
N GLU A 122 0.43 -14.82 -6.17
CA GLU A 122 -1.03 -14.83 -6.14
C GLU A 122 -1.65 -13.72 -5.27
N ILE A 123 -0.84 -12.96 -4.54
CA ILE A 123 -1.32 -11.86 -3.71
C ILE A 123 -1.65 -10.67 -4.61
N PRO A 124 -2.84 -10.04 -4.50
CA PRO A 124 -3.15 -8.84 -5.25
C PRO A 124 -2.16 -7.70 -4.94
N VAL A 125 -1.48 -7.19 -5.96
CA VAL A 125 -0.49 -6.13 -5.83
C VAL A 125 -0.93 -4.88 -6.59
N VAL A 126 -0.81 -3.73 -5.93
CA VAL A 126 -0.93 -2.39 -6.53
C VAL A 126 0.42 -1.71 -6.46
N THR A 127 0.88 -1.15 -7.57
CA THR A 127 2.13 -0.38 -7.66
C THR A 127 1.85 1.10 -7.85
N ILE A 128 2.72 1.96 -7.33
CA ILE A 128 2.67 3.41 -7.54
C ILE A 128 3.77 3.80 -8.52
N ASP A 129 3.36 4.49 -9.59
CA ASP A 129 4.24 5.00 -10.66
C ASP A 129 5.14 3.93 -11.34
N TYR A 130 4.73 2.65 -11.26
CA TYR A 130 5.42 1.55 -11.94
C TYR A 130 4.39 0.60 -12.58
N VAL A 131 4.56 0.25 -13.86
CA VAL A 131 3.66 -0.63 -14.60
C VAL A 131 4.26 -2.02 -14.72
N HIS A 132 3.56 -3.02 -14.21
CA HIS A 132 3.90 -4.44 -14.35
C HIS A 132 2.68 -5.23 -14.80
N HIS A 133 2.87 -6.24 -15.66
CA HIS A 133 1.77 -6.97 -16.33
C HIS A 133 0.84 -7.72 -15.38
N ASN A 134 1.33 -8.13 -14.21
CA ASN A 134 0.55 -8.85 -13.19
C ASN A 134 -0.02 -7.94 -12.08
N CYS A 135 0.25 -6.62 -12.12
CA CYS A 135 -0.13 -5.70 -11.07
C CYS A 135 -1.09 -4.63 -11.58
N THR A 136 -1.93 -4.11 -10.68
CA THR A 136 -2.64 -2.87 -10.94
C THR A 136 -1.71 -1.69 -10.66
N ALA A 137 -1.50 -0.81 -11.64
CA ALA A 137 -0.67 0.38 -11.47
C ALA A 137 -1.52 1.64 -11.27
N VAL A 138 -1.11 2.47 -10.32
CA VAL A 138 -1.61 3.85 -10.17
C VAL A 138 -0.47 4.77 -10.58
N THR A 139 -0.63 5.47 -11.70
CA THR A 139 0.44 6.28 -12.31
C THR A 139 0.03 7.74 -12.43
N SER A 140 1.02 8.63 -12.32
CA SER A 140 0.86 10.03 -12.66
C SER A 140 0.90 10.21 -14.18
N ASN A 141 0.16 11.19 -14.72
CA ASN A 141 0.28 11.56 -16.14
C ASN A 141 1.53 12.43 -16.34
N ASN A 142 2.70 11.76 -16.29
CA ASN A 142 4.00 12.42 -16.29
C ASN A 142 4.27 13.21 -17.56
N ILE A 143 3.94 12.65 -18.73
CA ILE A 143 4.15 13.28 -20.05
C ILE A 143 3.35 14.58 -20.12
N GLN A 144 2.04 14.52 -19.89
CA GLN A 144 1.18 15.71 -19.97
C GLN A 144 1.58 16.76 -18.92
N GLY A 145 1.94 16.32 -17.71
CA GLY A 145 2.38 17.23 -16.65
C GLY A 145 3.65 18.00 -17.04
N MET A 146 4.60 17.35 -17.70
CA MET A 146 5.81 18.02 -18.18
C MET A 146 5.54 18.92 -19.37
N GLU A 147 4.72 18.50 -20.32
CA GLU A 147 4.30 19.39 -21.41
C GLU A 147 3.64 20.67 -20.88
N ASP A 148 2.73 20.56 -19.94
CA ASP A 148 2.01 21.69 -19.36
C ASP A 148 2.97 22.60 -18.59
N LEU A 149 3.92 22.04 -17.84
CA LEU A 149 4.95 22.79 -17.16
C LEU A 149 5.83 23.58 -18.12
N VAL A 150 6.32 22.94 -19.20
CA VAL A 150 7.16 23.60 -20.20
C VAL A 150 6.38 24.71 -20.94
N LYS A 151 5.12 24.45 -21.30
CA LYS A 151 4.23 25.46 -21.90
C LYS A 151 4.03 26.65 -20.96
N TYR A 152 3.83 26.40 -19.68
CA TYR A 152 3.71 27.45 -18.68
C TYR A 152 4.99 28.29 -18.57
N ILE A 153 6.16 27.67 -18.43
CA ILE A 153 7.45 28.37 -18.35
C ILE A 153 7.67 29.22 -19.62
N TYR A 154 7.36 28.66 -20.80
CA TYR A 154 7.45 29.37 -22.06
C TYR A 154 6.53 30.60 -22.11
N SER A 155 5.28 30.46 -21.63
CA SER A 155 4.30 31.57 -21.56
C SER A 155 4.74 32.71 -20.66
N GLN A 156 5.56 32.42 -19.63
CA GLN A 156 6.16 33.41 -18.74
C GLN A 156 7.38 34.14 -19.35
N GLY A 157 7.71 33.85 -20.63
CA GLY A 157 8.79 34.51 -21.36
C GLY A 157 10.14 33.84 -21.25
N HIS A 158 10.27 32.75 -20.50
CA HIS A 158 11.54 32.02 -20.38
C HIS A 158 11.85 31.23 -21.65
N ARG A 159 13.14 31.25 -22.09
CA ARG A 159 13.60 30.55 -23.29
C ARG A 159 14.86 29.69 -23.05
N LYS A 160 15.52 29.90 -21.92
CA LYS A 160 16.66 29.09 -21.48
C LYS A 160 16.22 28.33 -20.24
N ILE A 161 15.99 27.04 -20.42
CA ILE A 161 15.44 26.15 -19.38
C ILE A 161 16.46 25.07 -19.10
N ALA A 162 16.75 24.81 -17.84
CA ALA A 162 17.50 23.65 -17.37
C ALA A 162 16.57 22.73 -16.61
N TYR A 163 16.71 21.44 -16.78
CA TYR A 163 15.95 20.42 -16.09
C TYR A 163 16.87 19.52 -15.28
N ILE A 164 16.61 19.40 -13.97
CA ILE A 164 17.27 18.45 -13.08
C ILE A 164 16.33 17.28 -12.90
N HIS A 165 16.72 16.13 -13.43
CA HIS A 165 15.88 14.93 -13.41
C HIS A 165 16.29 13.93 -12.31
N GLY A 166 15.46 12.92 -12.07
CA GLY A 166 15.73 11.82 -11.15
C GLY A 166 16.66 10.76 -11.75
N GLN A 167 16.65 9.55 -11.17
CA GLN A 167 17.48 8.43 -11.64
C GLN A 167 17.13 8.04 -13.09
N GLU A 168 18.14 7.76 -13.91
CA GLU A 168 17.98 7.44 -15.34
C GLU A 168 17.18 6.15 -15.59
N GLY A 169 17.26 5.17 -14.70
CA GLY A 169 16.51 3.90 -14.79
C GLY A 169 15.02 4.00 -14.47
N SER A 170 14.56 5.11 -13.91
CA SER A 170 13.15 5.30 -13.51
C SER A 170 12.24 5.53 -14.73
N SER A 171 11.11 4.81 -14.80
CA SER A 171 10.05 5.05 -15.78
C SER A 171 9.50 6.47 -15.67
N VAL A 172 9.33 6.99 -14.48
CA VAL A 172 8.89 8.37 -14.20
C VAL A 172 9.86 9.39 -14.76
N THR A 173 11.18 9.17 -14.60
CA THR A 173 12.20 10.07 -15.16
C THR A 173 12.15 10.06 -16.69
N ARG A 174 12.03 8.88 -17.29
CA ARG A 174 11.95 8.71 -18.74
C ARG A 174 10.71 9.41 -19.33
N ASP A 175 9.56 9.30 -18.69
CA ASP A 175 8.32 9.93 -19.14
C ASP A 175 8.33 11.46 -18.99
N ARG A 176 9.23 11.99 -18.14
CA ARG A 176 9.38 13.44 -17.90
C ARG A 176 10.49 14.08 -18.74
N LEU A 177 11.28 13.29 -19.47
CA LEU A 177 12.32 13.78 -20.39
C LEU A 177 11.75 14.00 -21.78
#